data_3f47ba432b9be2842f8139c534d77b6c
#
_entry.id   3f47ba432b9be2842f8139c534d77b6c
#
_cell.length_a   1.000
_cell.length_b   1.000
_cell.length_c   1.000
_cell.angle_alpha   90.00
_cell.angle_beta   90.00
_cell.angle_gamma   90.00
#
_symmetry.space_group_name_H-M   'P 1'
#
loop_
_entity.id
_entity.type
_entity.pdbx_description
1 polymer ?
#
loop_
_entity_poly.entity_id
_entity_poly.type
_entity_poly.pdbx_seq_one_letter_code
_entity_poly.pdbx_strand_id
1 'polypeptide(L)'
;MFTIGHRFANTDYALAHALGGANDLRWITLSYDIWCSYHINLIKRFSKHFPQAAKLLDKMRGAIPKMHIKNHVEECQLLWAFNYLEHSGETCGELIETGWSEGNQVAGSTKEMNDGHRHDILDEYHGYWNWTKTHRLGMSNELVILGNC
;
A
#
# COMPACT_ATOMS: atom_id res chain seq x y z
N MET A 1 11.38 -19.20 13.53
CA MET A 1 10.02 -19.77 13.72
C MET A 1 9.13 -18.62 14.15
N PHE A 2 8.41 -18.00 13.21
CA PHE A 2 7.53 -16.87 13.54
C PHE A 2 6.25 -17.42 14.17
N THR A 3 6.02 -17.07 15.41
CA THR A 3 4.81 -17.45 16.15
C THR A 3 3.59 -16.81 15.53
N ILE A 4 2.48 -17.52 15.46
CA ILE A 4 1.18 -17.14 14.85
C ILE A 4 0.65 -15.76 15.33
N GLY A 5 1.18 -15.22 16.44
CA GLY A 5 0.83 -13.90 16.97
C GLY A 5 1.43 -12.69 16.23
N HIS A 6 2.35 -12.90 15.27
CA HIS A 6 3.06 -11.82 14.56
C HIS A 6 2.78 -11.76 13.06
N ARG A 7 1.71 -12.38 12.60
CA ARG A 7 1.37 -12.46 11.16
C ARG A 7 1.41 -11.10 10.45
N PHE A 8 1.00 -10.04 11.11
CA PHE A 8 0.93 -8.70 10.56
C PHE A 8 1.96 -7.72 11.14
N ALA A 9 2.95 -8.18 11.88
CA ALA A 9 3.90 -7.31 12.57
C ALA A 9 4.65 -6.35 11.64
N ASN A 10 5.11 -6.85 10.49
CA ASN A 10 5.82 -6.03 9.49
C ASN A 10 4.89 -5.00 8.85
N THR A 11 3.65 -5.39 8.54
CA THR A 11 2.63 -4.48 7.98
C THR A 11 2.23 -3.43 9.02
N ASP A 12 2.03 -3.83 10.28
CA ASP A 12 1.72 -2.91 11.38
C ASP A 12 2.85 -1.89 11.57
N TYR A 13 4.11 -2.35 11.51
CA TYR A 13 5.28 -1.47 11.61
C TYR A 13 5.33 -0.46 10.46
N ALA A 14 5.22 -0.94 9.21
CA ALA A 14 5.23 -0.08 8.03
C ALA A 14 4.08 0.95 8.07
N LEU A 15 2.88 0.50 8.41
CA LEU A 15 1.71 1.39 8.52
C LEU A 15 1.88 2.42 9.63
N ALA A 16 2.38 2.04 10.80
CA ALA A 16 2.60 2.97 11.90
C ALA A 16 3.59 4.09 11.54
N HIS A 17 4.65 3.74 10.81
CA HIS A 17 5.62 4.73 10.31
C HIS A 17 5.03 5.61 9.20
N ALA A 18 4.27 5.05 8.27
CA ALA A 18 3.58 5.82 7.23
C ALA A 18 2.58 6.83 7.81
N LEU A 19 1.92 6.48 8.91
CA LEU A 19 0.99 7.37 9.61
C LEU A 19 1.68 8.52 10.34
N GLY A 20 2.99 8.48 10.57
CA GLY A 20 3.74 9.50 11.31
C GLY A 20 3.62 10.93 10.78
N GLY A 21 3.33 11.11 9.48
CA GLY A 21 3.10 12.40 8.84
C GLY A 21 1.62 12.74 8.57
N ALA A 22 0.69 11.91 9.02
CA ALA A 22 -0.72 11.97 8.62
C ALA A 22 -1.64 12.69 9.64
N ASN A 23 -1.09 13.37 10.64
CA ASN A 23 -1.87 13.99 11.71
C ASN A 23 -2.89 15.03 11.21
N ASP A 24 -2.50 15.80 10.20
CA ASP A 24 -3.32 16.89 9.66
C ASP A 24 -4.30 16.42 8.58
N LEU A 25 -4.25 15.16 8.20
CA LEU A 25 -5.16 14.61 7.22
C LEU A 25 -6.57 14.45 7.81
N ARG A 26 -7.57 14.78 7.00
CA ARG A 26 -8.98 14.65 7.37
C ARG A 26 -9.41 13.19 7.40
N TRP A 27 -8.97 12.40 6.44
CA TRP A 27 -9.16 10.96 6.36
C TRP A 27 -7.98 10.30 5.65
N ILE A 28 -7.85 9.00 5.85
CA ILE A 28 -6.78 8.17 5.30
C ILE A 28 -7.43 6.95 4.67
N THR A 29 -7.10 6.65 3.42
CA THR A 29 -7.51 5.41 2.78
C THR A 29 -6.32 4.46 2.68
N LEU A 30 -6.44 3.27 3.25
CA LEU A 30 -5.46 2.20 3.13
C LEU A 30 -5.94 1.18 2.11
N SER A 31 -5.18 1.03 1.03
CA SER A 31 -5.36 -0.05 0.05
C SER A 31 -4.53 -1.25 0.47
N TYR A 32 -5.18 -2.40 0.72
CA TYR A 32 -4.48 -3.63 1.09
C TYR A 32 -5.29 -4.85 0.63
N ASP A 33 -4.64 -5.75 -0.11
CA ASP A 33 -5.27 -6.92 -0.74
C ASP A 33 -5.99 -7.83 0.27
N ILE A 34 -5.42 -8.03 1.45
CA ILE A 34 -6.00 -8.83 2.52
C ILE A 34 -6.61 -7.99 3.65
N TRP A 35 -7.13 -6.80 3.32
CA TRP A 35 -7.77 -5.92 4.31
C TRP A 35 -8.83 -6.63 5.16
N CYS A 36 -9.63 -7.50 4.56
CA CYS A 36 -10.66 -8.28 5.26
C CYS A 36 -10.13 -9.09 6.45
N SER A 37 -8.87 -9.52 6.39
CA SER A 37 -8.21 -10.22 7.50
C SER A 37 -7.37 -9.28 8.37
N TYR A 38 -6.78 -8.25 7.76
CA TYR A 38 -5.86 -7.34 8.42
C TYR A 38 -6.57 -6.43 9.43
N HIS A 39 -7.75 -5.90 9.09
CA HIS A 39 -8.50 -4.98 9.94
C HIS A 39 -8.95 -5.62 11.26
N ILE A 40 -9.11 -6.96 11.27
CA ILE A 40 -9.48 -7.70 12.47
C ILE A 40 -8.41 -7.46 13.55
N ASN A 41 -8.84 -6.99 14.72
CA ASN A 41 -7.96 -6.63 15.83
C ASN A 41 -6.90 -5.53 15.53
N LEU A 42 -7.00 -4.79 14.44
CA LEU A 42 -6.05 -3.72 14.10
C LEU A 42 -5.93 -2.70 15.23
N ILE A 43 -7.06 -2.17 15.72
CA ILE A 43 -7.08 -1.21 16.83
C ILE A 43 -6.40 -1.80 18.08
N LYS A 44 -6.68 -3.06 18.40
CA LYS A 44 -6.06 -3.74 19.55
C LYS A 44 -4.55 -3.87 19.39
N ARG A 45 -4.07 -4.23 18.20
CA ARG A 45 -2.63 -4.33 17.91
C ARG A 45 -1.95 -2.97 18.01
N PHE A 46 -2.54 -1.96 17.39
CA PHE A 46 -1.98 -0.60 17.40
C PHE A 46 -2.01 0.04 18.77
N SER A 47 -3.09 -0.08 19.53
CA SER A 47 -3.16 0.43 20.90
C SER A 47 -2.06 -0.16 21.80
N LYS A 48 -1.68 -1.41 21.55
CA LYS A 48 -0.63 -2.09 22.31
C LYS A 48 0.79 -1.72 21.88
N HIS A 49 1.04 -1.63 20.56
CA HIS A 49 2.40 -1.53 20.03
C HIS A 49 2.75 -0.15 19.46
N PHE A 50 1.75 0.60 19.00
CA PHE A 50 1.91 1.90 18.33
C PHE A 50 0.86 2.92 18.80
N PRO A 51 0.80 3.25 20.12
CA PRO A 51 -0.29 4.05 20.69
C PRO A 51 -0.43 5.45 20.09
N GLN A 52 0.64 6.01 19.54
CA GLN A 52 0.60 7.32 18.87
C GLN A 52 -0.15 7.21 17.52
N ALA A 53 0.17 6.18 16.73
CA ALA A 53 -0.48 5.93 15.45
C ALA A 53 -1.92 5.40 15.61
N ALA A 54 -2.23 4.74 16.71
CA ALA A 54 -3.57 4.22 17.01
C ALA A 54 -4.66 5.29 16.95
N LYS A 55 -4.34 6.54 17.34
CA LYS A 55 -5.26 7.68 17.30
C LYS A 55 -5.70 8.06 15.88
N LEU A 56 -4.92 7.71 14.88
CA LEU A 56 -5.20 8.01 13.49
C LEU A 56 -6.08 6.95 12.81
N LEU A 57 -6.25 5.78 13.43
CA LEU A 57 -7.08 4.71 12.89
C LEU A 57 -8.56 5.10 12.78
N ASP A 58 -9.05 6.00 13.62
CA ASP A 58 -10.43 6.50 13.54
C ASP A 58 -10.70 7.30 12.26
N LYS A 59 -9.64 7.85 11.66
CA LYS A 59 -9.70 8.57 10.37
C LYS A 59 -9.43 7.65 9.19
N MET A 60 -9.12 6.37 9.44
CA MET A 60 -8.68 5.44 8.42
C MET A 60 -9.81 4.56 7.93
N ARG A 61 -9.88 4.42 6.62
CA ARG A 61 -10.75 3.47 5.92
C ARG A 61 -9.88 2.53 5.11
N GLY A 62 -10.21 1.26 5.11
CA GLY A 62 -9.49 0.28 4.31
C GLY A 62 -10.33 -0.20 3.15
N ALA A 63 -9.66 -0.51 2.04
CA ALA A 63 -10.27 -1.09 0.87
C ALA A 63 -9.35 -2.14 0.24
N ILE A 64 -9.95 -3.04 -0.52
CA ILE A 64 -9.25 -4.06 -1.30
C ILE A 64 -9.14 -3.55 -2.74
N PRO A 65 -7.93 -3.58 -3.35
CA PRO A 65 -7.71 -3.15 -4.72
C PRO A 65 -8.63 -3.84 -5.74
N LYS A 66 -8.96 -3.14 -6.83
CA LYS A 66 -9.94 -3.60 -7.83
C LYS A 66 -9.60 -4.93 -8.49
N MET A 67 -8.32 -5.22 -8.72
CA MET A 67 -7.91 -6.51 -9.30
C MET A 67 -8.03 -7.65 -8.29
N HIS A 68 -7.68 -7.38 -7.04
CA HIS A 68 -7.67 -8.39 -5.98
C HIS A 68 -9.07 -8.74 -5.47
N ILE A 69 -9.99 -7.75 -5.43
CA ILE A 69 -11.32 -7.92 -4.85
C ILE A 69 -12.12 -9.05 -5.50
N LYS A 70 -11.91 -9.30 -6.79
CA LYS A 70 -12.60 -10.36 -7.54
C LYS A 70 -12.32 -11.78 -7.00
N ASN A 71 -11.20 -11.96 -6.30
CA ASN A 71 -10.79 -13.24 -5.73
C ASN A 71 -11.30 -13.42 -4.29
N HIS A 72 -12.03 -12.43 -3.76
CA HIS A 72 -12.60 -12.49 -2.42
C HIS A 72 -14.05 -12.98 -2.46
N VAL A 73 -14.53 -13.47 -1.32
CA VAL A 73 -15.93 -13.85 -1.15
C VAL A 73 -16.83 -12.63 -1.36
N GLU A 74 -18.08 -12.87 -1.76
CA GLU A 74 -19.06 -11.84 -2.12
C GLU A 74 -19.23 -10.78 -1.01
N GLU A 75 -19.26 -11.20 0.25
CA GLU A 75 -19.34 -10.28 1.38
C GLU A 75 -18.17 -9.29 1.42
N CYS A 76 -16.94 -9.74 1.16
CA CYS A 76 -15.78 -8.85 1.07
C CYS A 76 -15.89 -7.90 -0.12
N GLN A 77 -16.43 -8.36 -1.25
CA GLN A 77 -16.62 -7.55 -2.45
C GLN A 77 -17.61 -6.40 -2.20
N LEU A 78 -18.64 -6.65 -1.43
CA LEU A 78 -19.63 -5.63 -1.05
C LEU A 78 -19.09 -4.64 -0.02
N LEU A 79 -18.34 -5.13 0.98
CA LEU A 79 -17.90 -4.32 2.12
C LEU A 79 -16.63 -3.51 1.84
N TRP A 80 -15.70 -4.06 1.02
CA TRP A 80 -14.32 -3.56 0.95
C TRP A 80 -13.85 -3.17 -0.45
N ALA A 81 -14.72 -3.25 -1.48
CA ALA A 81 -14.33 -2.83 -2.80
C ALA A 81 -14.20 -1.30 -2.90
N PHE A 82 -13.15 -0.82 -3.57
CA PHE A 82 -12.99 0.62 -3.84
C PHE A 82 -14.20 1.25 -4.51
N ASN A 83 -14.92 0.49 -5.36
CA ASN A 83 -16.10 1.00 -6.07
C ASN A 83 -17.25 1.44 -5.13
N TYR A 84 -17.26 0.92 -3.90
CA TYR A 84 -18.29 1.24 -2.91
C TYR A 84 -17.75 2.11 -1.77
N LEU A 85 -16.45 2.45 -1.81
CA LEU A 85 -15.86 3.32 -0.81
C LEU A 85 -16.17 4.78 -1.14
N GLU A 86 -16.94 5.43 -0.28
CA GLU A 86 -17.25 6.87 -0.42
C GLU A 86 -15.96 7.71 -0.50
N HIS A 87 -15.97 8.69 -1.39
CA HIS A 87 -14.86 9.62 -1.61
C HIS A 87 -13.57 9.01 -2.16
N SER A 88 -13.59 7.77 -2.64
CA SER A 88 -12.43 7.14 -3.27
C SER A 88 -12.23 7.58 -4.73
N GLY A 89 -13.26 8.13 -5.37
CA GLY A 89 -13.24 8.44 -6.79
C GLY A 89 -13.04 7.19 -7.66
N GLU A 90 -12.37 7.36 -8.79
CA GLU A 90 -12.06 6.26 -9.70
C GLU A 90 -10.70 5.57 -9.39
N THR A 91 -10.18 5.72 -8.17
CA THR A 91 -8.90 5.08 -7.86
C THR A 91 -9.00 3.55 -7.91
N CYS A 92 -7.96 2.91 -8.46
CA CYS A 92 -7.85 1.45 -8.50
C CYS A 92 -7.24 0.88 -7.22
N GLY A 93 -6.45 1.67 -6.52
CA GLY A 93 -5.69 1.25 -5.35
C GLY A 93 -4.46 0.38 -5.65
N GLU A 94 -4.03 0.30 -6.92
CA GLU A 94 -3.02 -0.66 -7.41
C GLU A 94 -1.75 0.01 -7.96
N LEU A 95 -1.52 1.28 -7.65
CA LEU A 95 -0.32 1.99 -8.14
C LEU A 95 1.00 1.33 -7.72
N ILE A 96 1.01 0.60 -6.62
CA ILE A 96 2.16 -0.16 -6.13
C ILE A 96 2.48 -1.33 -7.06
N GLU A 97 1.46 -2.03 -7.61
CA GLU A 97 1.65 -3.16 -8.51
C GLU A 97 2.41 -2.77 -9.78
N THR A 98 2.25 -1.55 -10.26
CA THR A 98 3.01 -1.05 -11.42
C THR A 98 4.51 -1.01 -11.13
N GLY A 99 4.92 -0.55 -9.95
CA GLY A 99 6.32 -0.53 -9.53
C GLY A 99 6.90 -1.94 -9.40
N TRP A 100 6.13 -2.89 -8.88
CA TRP A 100 6.55 -4.28 -8.73
C TRP A 100 6.69 -4.99 -10.08
N SER A 101 5.75 -4.77 -10.99
CA SER A 101 5.79 -5.33 -12.34
C SER A 101 7.05 -4.89 -13.09
N GLU A 102 7.40 -3.61 -13.01
CA GLU A 102 8.64 -3.10 -13.61
C GLU A 102 9.88 -3.58 -12.84
N GLY A 103 9.84 -3.65 -11.50
CA GLY A 103 10.92 -4.15 -10.65
C GLY A 103 11.27 -5.63 -10.89
N ASN A 104 10.33 -6.43 -11.36
CA ASN A 104 10.58 -7.81 -11.73
C ASN A 104 11.61 -7.97 -12.87
N GLN A 105 11.85 -6.93 -13.66
CA GLN A 105 12.88 -6.95 -14.70
C GLN A 105 14.30 -7.09 -14.12
N VAL A 106 14.54 -6.52 -12.92
CA VAL A 106 15.85 -6.63 -12.25
C VAL A 106 15.91 -7.79 -11.25
N ALA A 107 14.78 -8.42 -10.94
CA ALA A 107 14.70 -9.50 -9.96
C ALA A 107 15.56 -10.72 -10.33
N GLY A 108 15.63 -11.05 -11.63
CA GLY A 108 16.45 -12.17 -12.12
C GLY A 108 17.94 -11.96 -11.86
N SER A 109 18.45 -10.77 -12.17
CA SER A 109 19.87 -10.45 -11.99
C SER A 109 20.25 -10.25 -10.52
N THR A 110 19.37 -9.63 -9.72
CA THR A 110 19.63 -9.35 -8.31
C THR A 110 19.59 -10.59 -7.42
N LYS A 111 18.99 -11.69 -7.88
CA LYS A 111 18.87 -12.93 -7.12
C LYS A 111 20.22 -13.58 -6.83
N GLU A 112 21.17 -13.47 -7.74
CA GLU A 112 22.51 -14.07 -7.64
C GLU A 112 23.57 -13.11 -7.06
N MET A 113 23.20 -11.88 -6.71
CA MET A 113 24.10 -10.89 -6.16
C MET A 113 24.26 -11.04 -4.66
N ASN A 114 25.43 -10.63 -4.13
CA ASN A 114 25.62 -10.46 -2.69
C ASN A 114 24.73 -9.29 -2.19
N ASP A 115 24.51 -9.24 -0.88
CA ASP A 115 23.55 -8.31 -0.28
C ASP A 115 23.87 -6.83 -0.57
N GLY A 116 25.15 -6.44 -0.51
CA GLY A 116 25.57 -5.06 -0.78
C GLY A 116 25.28 -4.66 -2.22
N HIS A 117 25.75 -5.44 -3.18
CA HIS A 117 25.53 -5.15 -4.60
C HIS A 117 24.04 -5.19 -4.99
N ARG A 118 23.28 -6.12 -4.41
CA ARG A 118 21.82 -6.16 -4.57
C ARG A 118 21.17 -4.88 -4.09
N HIS A 119 21.59 -4.36 -2.94
CA HIS A 119 21.06 -3.14 -2.36
C HIS A 119 21.32 -1.95 -3.28
N ASP A 120 22.55 -1.81 -3.76
CA ASP A 120 22.94 -0.71 -4.66
C ASP A 120 22.11 -0.73 -5.96
N ILE A 121 21.94 -1.90 -6.59
CA ILE A 121 21.16 -2.03 -7.82
C ILE A 121 19.67 -1.72 -7.58
N LEU A 122 19.10 -2.17 -6.48
CA LEU A 122 17.71 -1.88 -6.16
C LEU A 122 17.49 -0.39 -5.85
N ASP A 123 18.43 0.24 -5.14
CA ASP A 123 18.37 1.67 -4.84
C ASP A 123 18.48 2.51 -6.12
N GLU A 124 19.41 2.16 -7.03
CA GLU A 124 19.54 2.83 -8.32
C GLU A 124 18.26 2.68 -9.16
N TYR A 125 17.70 1.46 -9.21
CA TYR A 125 16.45 1.17 -9.93
C TYR A 125 15.27 1.98 -9.36
N HIS A 126 15.08 1.98 -8.05
CA HIS A 126 14.03 2.74 -7.40
C HIS A 126 14.23 4.25 -7.55
N GLY A 127 15.46 4.72 -7.50
CA GLY A 127 15.83 6.12 -7.76
C GLY A 127 15.45 6.57 -9.17
N TYR A 128 15.79 5.77 -10.17
CA TYR A 128 15.42 6.02 -11.57
C TYR A 128 13.88 5.97 -11.77
N TRP A 129 13.22 5.00 -11.17
CA TRP A 129 11.76 4.87 -11.26
C TRP A 129 11.04 6.06 -10.63
N ASN A 130 11.47 6.48 -9.44
CA ASN A 130 10.94 7.65 -8.73
C ASN A 130 11.18 8.93 -9.54
N TRP A 131 12.38 9.11 -10.12
CA TRP A 131 12.69 10.24 -10.98
C TRP A 131 11.76 10.28 -12.20
N THR A 132 11.56 9.14 -12.88
CA THR A 132 10.67 9.02 -14.04
C THR A 132 9.22 9.37 -13.67
N LYS A 133 8.73 8.90 -12.52
CA LYS A 133 7.38 9.23 -12.04
C LYS A 133 7.24 10.72 -11.73
N THR A 134 8.22 11.29 -11.04
CA THR A 134 8.23 12.72 -10.69
C THR A 134 8.24 13.59 -11.95
N HIS A 135 9.05 13.24 -12.95
CA HIS A 135 9.11 13.96 -14.22
C HIS A 135 7.78 13.88 -14.98
N ARG A 136 7.16 12.70 -14.99
CA ARG A 136 5.83 12.52 -15.63
C ARG A 136 4.71 13.24 -14.88
N LEU A 137 4.78 13.40 -13.55
CA LEU A 137 3.80 14.19 -12.80
C LEU A 137 3.76 15.65 -13.27
N GLY A 138 4.90 16.24 -13.60
CA GLY A 138 4.97 17.59 -14.19
C GLY A 138 4.30 17.68 -15.57
N MET A 139 4.30 16.61 -16.34
CA MET A 139 3.63 16.53 -17.63
C MET A 139 2.14 16.10 -17.53
N SER A 140 1.76 15.47 -16.43
CA SER A 140 0.40 14.92 -16.20
C SER A 140 -0.57 15.92 -15.62
N ASN A 141 -0.12 17.09 -15.18
CA ASN A 141 -1.01 18.12 -14.64
C ASN A 141 -2.02 18.68 -15.66
N GLU A 142 -1.89 18.35 -16.94
CA GLU A 142 -2.93 18.60 -17.95
C GLU A 142 -3.86 17.40 -18.19
N LEU A 143 -3.62 16.21 -17.63
CA LEU A 143 -4.32 14.96 -18.01
C LEU A 143 -4.74 14.04 -16.85
N VAL A 144 -4.72 14.50 -15.60
CA VAL A 144 -5.09 13.67 -14.42
C VAL A 144 -6.61 13.61 -14.19
N ILE A 145 -7.44 14.00 -15.15
CA ILE A 145 -8.92 13.88 -14.96
C ILE A 145 -9.47 12.55 -15.51
N LEU A 146 -8.74 11.78 -16.29
CA LEU A 146 -9.25 10.51 -16.84
C LEU A 146 -8.20 9.42 -16.84
N GLY A 147 -7.83 8.91 -15.68
CA GLY A 147 -7.14 7.62 -15.57
C GLY A 147 -8.16 6.49 -15.68
N ASN A 148 -8.39 5.98 -16.87
CA ASN A 148 -9.09 4.72 -17.02
C ASN A 148 -8.26 3.61 -16.34
N CYS A 149 -8.80 3.04 -15.26
CA CYS A 149 -8.37 1.78 -14.69
C CYS A 149 -8.96 0.60 -15.48
#